data_ebcf5e22bc6257dad5d2657994cf0904
#
_entry.id   ebcf5e22bc6257dad5d2657994cf0904
#
_cell.length_a   1.000
_cell.length_b   1.000
_cell.length_c   1.000
_cell.angle_alpha   90.00
_cell.angle_beta   90.00
_cell.angle_gamma   90.00
#
_symmetry.space_group_name_H-M   'P 1'
#
loop_
_entity.id
_entity.type
_entity.pdbx_description
1 polymer ?
#
loop_
_entity_poly.entity_id
_entity_poly.type
_entity_poly.pdbx_seq_one_letter_code
_entity_poly.pdbx_strand_id
1 'polypeptide(L)'
;MSHRRVGVVLHDFSLGGTERIAARLATAWAQAGAEVTLFCGSEAGPMRAFVTDDVRVVAAPTAIKRAPGSRRLLGRQAADHFARHPVDVVWVPGNYHWPIIPALNRIGISARPKIVAQVSAALQKPQRGRLRQIGFNARMRYLLRGAEEIVTLASSAKGEAHWILRHGRVAHIPLPALEASAPSPQPIPEGPPIILGAGRLVPEKGFASLIAALAQMDNEQARLVIAGDGPERQNLLDLAESLGVASRLSMPGYVRDIRPLLDQARLFVLSSDFEGYAAVLIEALEAGRPVVSTNCTPATLDLLRSSQAGRVVPIRDVPALANAMGAMLAAPAPDPRQLAAIASPFRIDGIALQYLALFDEVCSREAKRGRLAVPGLTWPTRAAPIKLAS
;
A
#
# COMPACT_ATOMS: atom_id res chain seq x y z
N MET A 1 -4.33 1.83 -28.12
CA MET A 1 -4.83 1.88 -26.74
C MET A 1 -5.71 3.11 -26.62
N SER A 2 -6.91 2.99 -26.08
CA SER A 2 -7.84 4.12 -25.87
C SER A 2 -7.19 5.06 -24.84
N HIS A 3 -7.07 6.35 -25.16
CA HIS A 3 -6.60 7.37 -24.21
C HIS A 3 -7.59 7.46 -23.04
N ARG A 4 -7.31 6.74 -21.93
CA ARG A 4 -8.16 6.78 -20.74
C ARG A 4 -7.93 8.07 -19.97
N ARG A 5 -9.02 8.72 -19.59
CA ARG A 5 -9.00 9.85 -18.68
C ARG A 5 -9.12 9.33 -17.25
N VAL A 6 -8.05 9.43 -16.49
CA VAL A 6 -7.92 8.90 -15.14
C VAL A 6 -7.91 10.04 -14.12
N GLY A 7 -8.84 10.04 -13.18
CA GLY A 7 -8.85 10.92 -12.03
C GLY A 7 -8.19 10.27 -10.83
N VAL A 8 -7.39 11.04 -10.09
CA VAL A 8 -6.82 10.65 -8.79
C VAL A 8 -7.23 11.70 -7.77
N VAL A 9 -7.58 11.32 -6.55
CA VAL A 9 -7.90 12.30 -5.49
C VAL A 9 -6.98 12.10 -4.31
N LEU A 10 -6.18 13.12 -3.98
CA LEU A 10 -5.31 13.18 -2.80
C LEU A 10 -5.75 14.29 -1.85
N HIS A 11 -5.53 14.09 -0.55
CA HIS A 11 -5.74 15.17 0.41
C HIS A 11 -4.66 16.25 0.28
N ASP A 12 -3.41 15.84 0.26
CA ASP A 12 -2.21 16.64 0.09
C ASP A 12 -1.03 15.72 -0.28
N PHE A 13 0.17 16.27 -0.41
CA PHE A 13 1.40 15.54 -0.72
C PHE A 13 2.29 15.32 0.53
N SER A 14 1.69 15.16 1.69
CA SER A 14 2.41 14.85 2.93
C SER A 14 3.25 13.58 2.82
N LEU A 15 4.25 13.46 3.69
CA LEU A 15 5.10 12.27 3.76
C LEU A 15 4.28 11.05 4.18
N GLY A 16 4.00 10.16 3.24
CA GLY A 16 3.22 8.95 3.48
C GLY A 16 3.30 7.96 2.32
N GLY A 17 3.16 6.66 2.63
CA GLY A 17 3.22 5.60 1.61
C GLY A 17 2.10 5.70 0.58
N THR A 18 0.89 6.08 1.00
CA THR A 18 -0.27 6.23 0.11
C THR A 18 -0.07 7.38 -0.86
N GLU A 19 0.41 8.52 -0.38
CA GLU A 19 0.66 9.73 -1.17
C GLU A 19 1.81 9.48 -2.16
N ARG A 20 2.90 8.84 -1.72
CA ARG A 20 4.03 8.45 -2.60
C ARG A 20 3.58 7.53 -3.72
N ILE A 21 2.81 6.49 -3.40
CA ILE A 21 2.30 5.54 -4.39
C ILE A 21 1.36 6.23 -5.39
N ALA A 22 0.45 7.08 -4.89
CA ALA A 22 -0.50 7.78 -5.76
C ALA A 22 0.19 8.74 -6.72
N ALA A 23 1.18 9.50 -6.26
CA ALA A 23 1.98 10.40 -7.09
C ALA A 23 2.74 9.61 -8.19
N ARG A 24 3.41 8.54 -7.80
CA ARG A 24 4.18 7.70 -8.73
C ARG A 24 3.30 6.97 -9.75
N LEU A 25 2.16 6.40 -9.34
CA LEU A 25 1.22 5.75 -10.26
C LEU A 25 0.59 6.75 -11.23
N ALA A 26 0.21 7.94 -10.75
CA ALA A 26 -0.32 8.99 -11.61
C ALA A 26 0.67 9.33 -12.74
N THR A 27 1.96 9.51 -12.39
CA THR A 27 3.05 9.73 -13.36
C THR A 27 3.22 8.54 -14.31
N ALA A 28 3.26 7.31 -13.78
CA ALA A 28 3.44 6.12 -14.60
C ALA A 28 2.28 5.89 -15.58
N TRP A 29 1.04 6.18 -15.19
CA TRP A 29 -0.12 6.13 -16.09
C TRP A 29 -0.04 7.19 -17.19
N ALA A 30 0.38 8.42 -16.85
CA ALA A 30 0.56 9.48 -17.85
C ALA A 30 1.64 9.10 -18.86
N GLN A 31 2.78 8.59 -18.41
CA GLN A 31 3.85 8.07 -19.26
C GLN A 31 3.43 6.89 -20.12
N ALA A 32 2.48 6.09 -19.65
CA ALA A 32 1.88 5.00 -20.42
C ALA A 32 0.77 5.46 -21.38
N GLY A 33 0.53 6.77 -21.52
CA GLY A 33 -0.40 7.37 -22.49
C GLY A 33 -1.82 7.62 -21.96
N ALA A 34 -2.08 7.54 -20.66
CA ALA A 34 -3.34 7.96 -20.07
C ALA A 34 -3.37 9.49 -19.85
N GLU A 35 -4.53 10.12 -19.99
CA GLU A 35 -4.75 11.50 -19.60
C GLU A 35 -5.08 11.56 -18.10
N VAL A 36 -4.10 11.94 -17.26
CA VAL A 36 -4.23 11.88 -15.81
C VAL A 36 -4.50 13.24 -15.20
N THR A 37 -5.58 13.37 -14.44
CA THR A 37 -5.90 14.53 -13.60
C THR A 37 -5.83 14.15 -12.12
N LEU A 38 -4.88 14.74 -11.38
CA LEU A 38 -4.75 14.57 -9.94
C LEU A 38 -5.39 15.78 -9.25
N PHE A 39 -6.55 15.59 -8.64
CA PHE A 39 -7.21 16.60 -7.80
C PHE A 39 -6.71 16.49 -6.36
N CYS A 40 -6.25 17.59 -5.76
CA CYS A 40 -5.76 17.60 -4.38
C CYS A 40 -6.37 18.71 -3.54
N GLY A 41 -6.48 18.46 -2.23
CA GLY A 41 -6.91 19.48 -1.26
C GLY A 41 -5.84 20.56 -1.03
N SER A 42 -4.56 20.21 -1.22
CA SER A 42 -3.40 21.11 -1.17
C SER A 42 -2.24 20.51 -1.94
N GLU A 43 -1.47 21.35 -2.63
CA GLU A 43 -0.24 20.91 -3.31
C GLU A 43 0.98 20.83 -2.36
N ALA A 44 0.79 21.17 -1.09
CA ALA A 44 1.87 21.16 -0.12
C ALA A 44 2.32 19.73 0.24
N GLY A 45 3.62 19.53 0.30
CA GLY A 45 4.24 18.30 0.81
C GLY A 45 5.31 17.72 -0.11
N PRO A 46 6.26 16.93 0.46
CA PRO A 46 7.42 16.44 -0.26
C PRO A 46 7.09 15.43 -1.36
N MET A 47 5.94 14.75 -1.29
CA MET A 47 5.55 13.78 -2.32
C MET A 47 5.16 14.43 -3.65
N ARG A 48 4.96 15.74 -3.69
CA ARG A 48 4.70 16.51 -4.94
C ARG A 48 5.83 16.33 -5.96
N ALA A 49 7.07 16.17 -5.50
CA ALA A 49 8.24 15.96 -6.35
C ALA A 49 8.21 14.65 -7.19
N PHE A 50 7.30 13.71 -6.87
CA PHE A 50 7.12 12.48 -7.64
C PHE A 50 6.08 12.60 -8.76
N VAL A 51 5.44 13.77 -8.90
CA VAL A 51 4.47 14.03 -9.97
C VAL A 51 5.15 14.86 -11.06
N THR A 52 5.23 14.30 -12.27
CA THR A 52 5.78 14.98 -13.46
C THR A 52 4.77 15.90 -14.12
N ASP A 53 5.25 16.73 -15.06
CA ASP A 53 4.41 17.68 -15.79
C ASP A 53 3.39 17.02 -16.73
N ASP A 54 3.55 15.72 -17.03
CA ASP A 54 2.58 14.93 -17.81
C ASP A 54 1.25 14.73 -17.06
N VAL A 55 1.23 14.97 -15.74
CA VAL A 55 0.04 14.84 -14.89
C VAL A 55 -0.56 16.21 -14.63
N ARG A 56 -1.82 16.41 -15.01
CA ARG A 56 -2.55 17.62 -14.67
C ARG A 56 -2.88 17.67 -13.19
N VAL A 57 -2.18 18.48 -12.42
CA VAL A 57 -2.48 18.71 -10.99
C VAL A 57 -3.47 19.85 -10.84
N VAL A 58 -4.52 19.65 -10.07
CA VAL A 58 -5.58 20.63 -9.77
C VAL A 58 -5.78 20.70 -8.28
N ALA A 59 -5.45 21.84 -7.68
CA ALA A 59 -5.70 22.08 -6.26
C ALA A 59 -7.13 22.56 -6.01
N ALA A 60 -7.63 22.24 -4.82
CA ALA A 60 -8.87 22.81 -4.31
C ALA A 60 -8.79 24.36 -4.27
N PRO A 61 -9.88 25.11 -4.57
CA PRO A 61 -9.87 26.58 -4.58
C PRO A 61 -9.38 27.20 -3.28
N THR A 62 -9.61 26.54 -2.16
CA THR A 62 -9.06 26.87 -0.85
C THR A 62 -8.39 25.63 -0.29
N ALA A 63 -7.16 25.75 0.18
CA ALA A 63 -6.40 24.62 0.73
C ALA A 63 -7.12 23.93 1.88
N ILE A 64 -7.30 22.62 1.76
CA ILE A 64 -8.01 21.80 2.75
C ILE A 64 -6.98 21.20 3.70
N LYS A 65 -6.89 21.74 4.92
CA LYS A 65 -6.01 21.17 5.97
C LYS A 65 -6.59 19.85 6.50
N ARG A 66 -5.73 18.92 6.89
CA ARG A 66 -6.15 17.64 7.54
C ARG A 66 -6.82 17.92 8.88
N ALA A 67 -8.12 17.63 8.97
CA ALA A 67 -8.95 17.81 10.14
C ALA A 67 -10.15 16.83 10.13
N PRO A 68 -10.88 16.66 11.22
CA PRO A 68 -12.15 15.95 11.21
C PRO A 68 -13.09 16.53 10.15
N GLY A 69 -13.65 15.69 9.28
CA GLY A 69 -14.54 16.11 8.19
C GLY A 69 -13.87 16.62 6.91
N SER A 70 -12.57 16.97 6.91
CA SER A 70 -11.85 17.49 5.72
C SER A 70 -11.97 16.62 4.48
N ARG A 71 -12.00 15.29 4.65
CA ARG A 71 -12.17 14.34 3.53
C ARG A 71 -13.56 14.40 2.86
N ARG A 72 -14.60 14.80 3.61
CA ARG A 72 -15.94 15.03 3.02
C ARG A 72 -15.95 16.31 2.18
N LEU A 73 -15.27 17.36 2.67
CA LEU A 73 -15.09 18.59 1.90
C LEU A 73 -14.29 18.34 0.63
N LEU A 74 -13.15 17.64 0.74
CA LEU A 74 -12.34 17.21 -0.40
C LEU A 74 -13.19 16.43 -1.42
N GLY A 75 -14.02 15.49 -0.96
CA GLY A 75 -14.90 14.70 -1.83
C GLY A 75 -15.92 15.55 -2.57
N ARG A 76 -16.50 16.57 -1.92
CA ARG A 76 -17.44 17.50 -2.57
C ARG A 76 -16.73 18.31 -3.67
N GLN A 77 -15.59 18.92 -3.36
CA GLN A 77 -14.83 19.72 -4.33
C GLN A 77 -14.29 18.89 -5.48
N ALA A 78 -13.83 17.66 -5.21
CA ALA A 78 -13.43 16.72 -6.26
C ALA A 78 -14.63 16.34 -7.16
N ALA A 79 -15.80 16.09 -6.57
CA ALA A 79 -17.03 15.80 -7.33
C ALA A 79 -17.46 16.97 -8.20
N ASP A 80 -17.42 18.20 -7.67
CA ASP A 80 -17.73 19.43 -8.42
C ASP A 80 -16.73 19.64 -9.57
N HIS A 81 -15.46 19.30 -9.37
CA HIS A 81 -14.45 19.37 -10.43
C HIS A 81 -14.71 18.33 -11.52
N PHE A 82 -14.87 17.05 -11.16
CA PHE A 82 -15.09 15.97 -12.14
C PHE A 82 -16.48 16.02 -12.80
N ALA A 83 -17.46 16.68 -12.22
CA ALA A 83 -18.72 16.97 -12.90
C ALA A 83 -18.54 17.95 -14.07
N ARG A 84 -17.63 18.92 -13.95
CA ARG A 84 -17.30 19.91 -15.00
C ARG A 84 -16.23 19.44 -15.97
N HIS A 85 -15.33 18.57 -15.50
CA HIS A 85 -14.21 17.99 -16.26
C HIS A 85 -14.28 16.46 -16.13
N PRO A 86 -15.17 15.79 -16.87
CA PRO A 86 -15.42 14.35 -16.71
C PRO A 86 -14.17 13.52 -17.02
N VAL A 87 -13.96 12.49 -16.19
CA VAL A 87 -12.95 11.43 -16.38
C VAL A 87 -13.66 10.07 -16.48
N ASP A 88 -13.01 9.09 -17.11
CA ASP A 88 -13.62 7.76 -17.30
C ASP A 88 -13.59 6.95 -16.01
N VAL A 89 -12.52 7.08 -15.22
CA VAL A 89 -12.34 6.38 -13.95
C VAL A 89 -11.70 7.32 -12.91
N VAL A 90 -12.13 7.20 -11.67
CA VAL A 90 -11.43 7.79 -10.51
C VAL A 90 -10.85 6.68 -9.67
N TRP A 91 -9.53 6.68 -9.55
CA TRP A 91 -8.83 5.82 -8.61
C TRP A 91 -8.68 6.49 -7.24
N VAL A 92 -9.10 5.78 -6.18
CA VAL A 92 -9.10 6.28 -4.80
C VAL A 92 -8.00 5.57 -4.01
N PRO A 93 -6.88 6.26 -3.69
CA PRO A 93 -5.73 5.67 -3.04
C PRO A 93 -5.97 5.43 -1.56
N GLY A 94 -6.09 4.16 -1.19
CA GLY A 94 -6.08 3.73 0.20
C GLY A 94 -7.27 4.14 1.08
N ASN A 95 -7.34 3.48 2.23
CA ASN A 95 -8.47 3.56 3.16
C ASN A 95 -8.73 4.98 3.70
N TYR A 96 -7.70 5.81 3.76
CA TYR A 96 -7.82 7.19 4.24
C TYR A 96 -8.74 8.03 3.34
N HIS A 97 -8.70 7.80 2.03
CA HIS A 97 -9.44 8.59 1.03
C HIS A 97 -10.87 8.07 0.73
N TRP A 98 -11.27 6.89 1.21
CA TRP A 98 -12.61 6.33 0.93
C TRP A 98 -13.79 7.24 1.28
N PRO A 99 -13.73 8.15 2.30
CA PRO A 99 -14.81 9.08 2.58
C PRO A 99 -15.16 10.07 1.46
N ILE A 100 -14.36 10.15 0.37
CA ILE A 100 -14.67 10.95 -0.82
C ILE A 100 -15.69 10.26 -1.75
N ILE A 101 -15.74 8.92 -1.75
CA ILE A 101 -16.53 8.10 -2.70
C ILE A 101 -18.02 8.45 -2.68
N PRO A 102 -18.68 8.65 -1.53
CA PRO A 102 -20.10 9.03 -1.53
C PRO A 102 -20.40 10.35 -2.25
N ALA A 103 -19.44 11.28 -2.31
CA ALA A 103 -19.63 12.53 -3.05
C ALA A 103 -19.47 12.30 -4.56
N LEU A 104 -18.47 11.53 -4.99
CA LEU A 104 -18.29 11.16 -6.41
C LEU A 104 -19.51 10.42 -6.97
N ASN A 105 -20.15 9.56 -6.18
CA ASN A 105 -21.36 8.84 -6.58
C ASN A 105 -22.59 9.74 -6.81
N ARG A 106 -22.57 10.99 -6.34
CA ARG A 106 -23.64 11.97 -6.56
C ARG A 106 -23.50 12.75 -7.87
N ILE A 107 -22.40 12.62 -8.57
CA ILE A 107 -22.23 13.17 -9.92
C ILE A 107 -23.32 12.61 -10.82
N GLY A 108 -23.91 13.43 -11.67
CA GLY A 108 -24.95 13.01 -12.62
C GLY A 108 -24.48 11.87 -13.51
N ILE A 109 -25.38 10.97 -13.89
CA ILE A 109 -25.06 9.69 -14.57
C ILE A 109 -24.18 9.88 -15.80
N SER A 110 -24.43 10.93 -16.59
CA SER A 110 -23.69 11.22 -17.83
C SER A 110 -22.22 11.59 -17.62
N ALA A 111 -21.86 12.14 -16.44
CA ALA A 111 -20.51 12.58 -16.11
C ALA A 111 -19.88 11.75 -14.97
N ARG A 112 -20.59 10.73 -14.45
CA ARG A 112 -20.13 9.95 -13.30
C ARG A 112 -18.98 9.03 -13.70
N PRO A 113 -17.78 9.20 -13.10
CA PRO A 113 -16.67 8.30 -13.34
C PRO A 113 -16.93 6.92 -12.72
N LYS A 114 -16.31 5.88 -13.26
CA LYS A 114 -16.15 4.60 -12.57
C LYS A 114 -15.20 4.77 -11.40
N ILE A 115 -15.46 4.11 -10.28
CA ILE A 115 -14.64 4.25 -9.08
C ILE A 115 -13.91 2.94 -8.80
N VAL A 116 -12.58 3.02 -8.73
CA VAL A 116 -11.69 1.94 -8.31
C VAL A 116 -11.06 2.34 -6.99
N ALA A 117 -11.31 1.56 -5.92
CA ALA A 117 -10.84 1.87 -4.58
C ALA A 117 -9.75 0.90 -4.12
N GLN A 118 -8.61 1.41 -3.64
CA GLN A 118 -7.51 0.60 -3.14
C GLN A 118 -7.62 0.36 -1.63
N VAL A 119 -7.35 -0.86 -1.18
CA VAL A 119 -7.15 -1.23 0.23
C VAL A 119 -5.67 -1.13 0.54
N SER A 120 -5.26 -0.12 1.29
CA SER A 120 -3.85 0.15 1.63
C SER A 120 -3.45 -0.29 3.05
N ALA A 121 -4.41 -0.76 3.86
CA ALA A 121 -4.16 -1.19 5.22
C ALA A 121 -5.12 -2.32 5.60
N ALA A 122 -4.70 -3.18 6.52
CA ALA A 122 -5.50 -4.30 7.00
C ALA A 122 -6.90 -3.86 7.47
N LEU A 123 -7.89 -4.59 7.04
CA LEU A 123 -9.29 -4.35 7.37
C LEU A 123 -9.62 -4.84 8.79
N GLN A 124 -9.03 -5.94 9.21
CA GLN A 124 -9.08 -6.41 10.58
C GLN A 124 -7.86 -5.92 11.37
N LYS A 125 -8.10 -5.48 12.59
CA LYS A 125 -7.05 -5.10 13.54
C LYS A 125 -7.36 -5.72 14.90
N PRO A 126 -6.49 -6.61 15.45
CA PRO A 126 -6.72 -7.24 16.76
C PRO A 126 -7.01 -6.23 17.87
N GLN A 127 -6.38 -5.05 17.81
CA GLN A 127 -6.53 -3.98 18.81
C GLN A 127 -7.93 -3.32 18.81
N ARG A 128 -8.78 -3.63 17.82
CA ARG A 128 -10.04 -2.91 17.64
C ARG A 128 -11.19 -3.41 18.54
N GLY A 129 -11.12 -4.61 19.05
CA GLY A 129 -12.23 -5.24 19.76
C GLY A 129 -13.46 -5.51 18.85
N ARG A 130 -14.30 -6.49 19.24
CA ARG A 130 -15.39 -7.02 18.36
C ARG A 130 -16.40 -5.94 17.93
N LEU A 131 -16.95 -5.17 18.88
CA LEU A 131 -17.99 -4.16 18.57
C LEU A 131 -17.46 -3.01 17.69
N ARG A 132 -16.26 -2.52 17.99
CA ARG A 132 -15.61 -1.49 17.17
C ARG A 132 -15.29 -2.01 15.77
N GLN A 133 -14.93 -3.29 15.63
CA GLN A 133 -14.68 -3.90 14.32
C GLN A 133 -15.98 -4.02 13.51
N ILE A 134 -17.10 -4.40 14.11
CA ILE A 134 -18.42 -4.45 13.43
C ILE A 134 -18.80 -3.06 12.91
N GLY A 135 -18.71 -2.03 13.75
CA GLY A 135 -18.99 -0.65 13.34
C GLY A 135 -18.06 -0.16 12.21
N PHE A 136 -16.77 -0.52 12.30
CA PHE A 136 -15.82 -0.23 11.23
C PHE A 136 -16.22 -0.91 9.92
N ASN A 137 -16.55 -2.19 9.95
CA ASN A 137 -16.93 -2.95 8.76
C ASN A 137 -18.20 -2.37 8.09
N ALA A 138 -19.21 -2.05 8.88
CA ALA A 138 -20.44 -1.41 8.40
C ALA A 138 -20.15 -0.07 7.71
N ARG A 139 -19.29 0.76 8.33
CA ARG A 139 -18.85 2.04 7.77
C ARG A 139 -18.08 1.85 6.45
N MET A 140 -17.16 0.89 6.38
CA MET A 140 -16.38 0.64 5.16
C MET A 140 -17.28 0.15 4.02
N ARG A 141 -18.22 -0.76 4.30
CA ARG A 141 -19.25 -1.18 3.33
C ARG A 141 -20.04 0.00 2.78
N TYR A 142 -20.47 0.90 3.65
CA TYR A 142 -21.20 2.12 3.24
C TYR A 142 -20.33 3.01 2.32
N LEU A 143 -19.08 3.27 2.70
CA LEU A 143 -18.18 4.13 1.92
C LEU A 143 -17.86 3.55 0.54
N LEU A 144 -17.69 2.24 0.46
CA LEU A 144 -17.30 1.54 -0.77
C LEU A 144 -18.49 1.08 -1.63
N ARG A 145 -19.73 1.35 -1.22
CA ARG A 145 -20.94 0.87 -1.89
C ARG A 145 -21.02 1.23 -3.36
N GLY A 146 -20.41 2.33 -3.76
CA GLY A 146 -20.42 2.79 -5.14
C GLY A 146 -19.09 2.62 -5.87
N ALA A 147 -18.15 1.87 -5.32
CA ALA A 147 -16.97 1.47 -6.06
C ALA A 147 -17.32 0.35 -7.04
N GLU A 148 -16.87 0.42 -8.28
CA GLU A 148 -17.02 -0.64 -9.27
C GLU A 148 -16.06 -1.79 -9.05
N GLU A 149 -14.88 -1.49 -8.48
CA GLU A 149 -13.86 -2.48 -8.17
C GLU A 149 -13.10 -2.08 -6.91
N ILE A 150 -12.70 -3.08 -6.12
CA ILE A 150 -11.80 -2.92 -4.97
C ILE A 150 -10.48 -3.60 -5.30
N VAL A 151 -9.37 -2.93 -5.09
CA VAL A 151 -8.03 -3.47 -5.32
C VAL A 151 -7.34 -3.73 -3.99
N THR A 152 -6.88 -4.97 -3.78
CA THR A 152 -6.02 -5.35 -2.66
C THR A 152 -4.57 -5.46 -3.11
N LEU A 153 -3.64 -5.11 -2.23
CA LEU A 153 -2.20 -5.09 -2.53
C LEU A 153 -1.53 -6.45 -2.27
N ALA A 154 -2.14 -7.33 -1.46
CA ALA A 154 -1.68 -8.68 -1.20
C ALA A 154 -2.71 -9.69 -1.68
N SER A 155 -2.25 -10.82 -2.23
CA SER A 155 -3.14 -11.89 -2.70
C SER A 155 -3.93 -12.51 -1.56
N SER A 156 -3.29 -12.70 -0.41
CA SER A 156 -3.88 -13.19 0.83
C SER A 156 -4.98 -12.26 1.39
N ALA A 157 -4.92 -10.96 1.12
CA ALA A 157 -5.93 -9.99 1.57
C ALA A 157 -7.21 -10.00 0.71
N LYS A 158 -7.21 -10.64 -0.47
CA LYS A 158 -8.36 -10.65 -1.40
C LYS A 158 -9.59 -11.31 -0.77
N GLY A 159 -9.42 -12.49 -0.16
CA GLY A 159 -10.51 -13.22 0.51
C GLY A 159 -11.08 -12.46 1.70
N GLU A 160 -10.21 -11.89 2.54
CA GLU A 160 -10.60 -11.06 3.67
C GLU A 160 -11.40 -9.83 3.22
N ALA A 161 -10.93 -9.12 2.19
CA ALA A 161 -11.62 -7.94 1.65
C ALA A 161 -13.00 -8.30 1.11
N HIS A 162 -13.12 -9.39 0.35
CA HIS A 162 -14.41 -9.87 -0.17
C HIS A 162 -15.40 -10.15 0.97
N TRP A 163 -14.97 -10.88 1.98
CA TRP A 163 -15.82 -11.24 3.12
C TRP A 163 -16.20 -10.03 3.99
N ILE A 164 -15.22 -9.20 4.37
CA ILE A 164 -15.44 -8.05 5.26
C ILE A 164 -16.26 -6.97 4.57
N LEU A 165 -15.94 -6.65 3.34
CA LEU A 165 -16.57 -5.54 2.62
C LEU A 165 -17.89 -5.96 1.95
N ARG A 166 -18.13 -7.28 1.82
CA ARG A 166 -19.27 -7.83 1.08
C ARG A 166 -19.37 -7.26 -0.34
N HIS A 167 -18.22 -7.06 -0.97
CA HIS A 167 -18.12 -6.52 -2.31
C HIS A 167 -17.87 -7.64 -3.30
N GLY A 168 -18.69 -7.70 -4.36
CA GLY A 168 -18.63 -8.80 -5.35
C GLY A 168 -17.40 -8.77 -6.25
N ARG A 169 -16.64 -7.66 -6.27
CA ARG A 169 -15.51 -7.44 -7.17
C ARG A 169 -14.31 -6.96 -6.38
N VAL A 170 -13.33 -7.85 -6.26
CA VAL A 170 -12.07 -7.59 -5.58
C VAL A 170 -10.94 -8.14 -6.43
N ALA A 171 -10.18 -7.25 -7.03
CA ALA A 171 -8.96 -7.56 -7.77
C ALA A 171 -7.75 -7.56 -6.84
N HIS A 172 -6.70 -8.27 -7.23
CA HIS A 172 -5.38 -8.16 -6.63
C HIS A 172 -4.43 -7.52 -7.65
N ILE A 173 -3.84 -6.40 -7.26
CA ILE A 173 -2.72 -5.77 -7.97
C ILE A 173 -1.65 -5.49 -6.93
N PRO A 174 -0.41 -5.97 -7.11
CA PRO A 174 0.66 -5.81 -6.12
C PRO A 174 0.97 -4.35 -5.81
N LEU A 175 1.64 -4.13 -4.68
CA LEU A 175 2.12 -2.80 -4.29
C LEU A 175 3.20 -2.32 -5.28
N PRO A 176 3.09 -1.11 -5.91
CA PRO A 176 4.16 -0.54 -6.73
C PRO A 176 5.29 0.02 -5.84
N ALA A 177 6.04 -0.89 -5.21
CA ALA A 177 7.09 -0.52 -4.26
C ALA A 177 8.36 -0.02 -4.96
N LEU A 178 8.66 -0.58 -6.14
CA LEU A 178 9.92 -0.37 -6.84
C LEU A 178 9.79 0.60 -8.01
N GLU A 179 10.91 1.23 -8.39
CA GLU A 179 11.04 1.98 -9.63
C GLU A 179 11.01 1.03 -10.85
N ALA A 180 10.80 1.59 -12.04
CA ALA A 180 10.80 0.80 -13.29
C ALA A 180 12.16 0.12 -13.54
N SER A 181 13.24 0.77 -13.14
CA SER A 181 14.60 0.23 -13.18
C SER A 181 15.28 0.37 -11.82
N ALA A 182 16.18 -0.55 -11.52
CA ALA A 182 17.03 -0.48 -10.33
C ALA A 182 18.45 -0.95 -10.65
N PRO A 183 19.43 -0.51 -9.85
CA PRO A 183 20.78 -1.07 -9.91
C PRO A 183 20.74 -2.59 -9.68
N SER A 184 21.62 -3.31 -10.35
CA SER A 184 21.77 -4.76 -10.13
C SER A 184 22.04 -5.06 -8.65
N PRO A 185 21.48 -6.14 -8.10
CA PRO A 185 21.77 -6.54 -6.72
C PRO A 185 23.26 -6.82 -6.55
N GLN A 186 23.85 -6.28 -5.48
CA GLN A 186 25.26 -6.48 -5.16
C GLN A 186 25.46 -7.81 -4.42
N PRO A 187 26.63 -8.44 -4.52
CA PRO A 187 26.98 -9.57 -3.67
C PRO A 187 26.74 -9.26 -2.18
N ILE A 188 26.42 -10.28 -1.40
CA ILE A 188 26.27 -10.12 0.04
C ILE A 188 27.66 -9.90 0.63
N PRO A 189 27.88 -8.81 1.41
CA PRO A 189 29.20 -8.49 1.96
C PRO A 189 29.77 -9.60 2.86
N GLU A 190 31.06 -9.81 2.77
CA GLU A 190 31.83 -10.65 3.70
C GLU A 190 32.27 -9.84 4.94
N GLY A 191 32.75 -10.52 5.99
CA GLY A 191 33.20 -9.91 7.23
C GLY A 191 32.14 -9.76 8.31
N PRO A 192 32.30 -8.83 9.28
CA PRO A 192 31.34 -8.63 10.36
C PRO A 192 29.95 -8.29 9.81
N PRO A 193 28.90 -9.09 10.14
CA PRO A 193 27.62 -8.93 9.49
C PRO A 193 26.90 -7.67 9.96
N ILE A 194 26.41 -6.87 9.02
CA ILE A 194 25.51 -5.75 9.27
C ILE A 194 24.07 -6.21 9.12
N ILE A 195 23.30 -6.02 10.18
CA ILE A 195 21.84 -6.20 10.23
C ILE A 195 21.23 -4.83 10.05
N LEU A 196 20.31 -4.67 9.08
CA LEU A 196 19.65 -3.40 8.80
C LEU A 196 18.17 -3.46 9.18
N GLY A 197 17.72 -2.50 9.98
CA GLY A 197 16.31 -2.15 10.15
C GLY A 197 16.03 -0.76 9.62
N ALA A 198 14.81 -0.50 9.11
CA ALA A 198 14.49 0.83 8.60
C ALA A 198 13.01 1.20 8.80
N GLY A 199 12.78 2.46 9.19
CA GLY A 199 11.43 3.00 9.38
C GLY A 199 11.38 4.16 10.36
N ARG A 200 10.17 4.72 10.58
CA ARG A 200 9.98 5.75 11.61
C ARG A 200 10.26 5.16 13.00
N LEU A 201 10.92 5.90 13.85
CA LEU A 201 11.20 5.47 15.22
C LEU A 201 9.97 5.71 16.11
N VAL A 202 9.00 4.79 16.01
CA VAL A 202 7.73 4.77 16.76
C VAL A 202 7.49 3.36 17.32
N PRO A 203 6.72 3.20 18.42
CA PRO A 203 6.58 1.92 19.10
C PRO A 203 6.15 0.76 18.20
N GLU A 204 5.22 1.02 17.25
CA GLU A 204 4.71 -0.01 16.34
C GLU A 204 5.75 -0.60 15.38
N LYS A 205 6.92 0.02 15.22
CA LYS A 205 8.04 -0.51 14.41
C LYS A 205 8.89 -1.55 15.14
N GLY A 206 8.71 -1.70 16.46
CA GLY A 206 9.30 -2.78 17.24
C GLY A 206 10.83 -2.77 17.31
N PHE A 207 11.48 -1.62 17.09
CA PHE A 207 12.96 -1.54 17.15
C PHE A 207 13.51 -1.89 18.52
N ALA A 208 12.77 -1.70 19.60
CA ALA A 208 13.14 -2.18 20.92
C ALA A 208 13.30 -3.71 20.94
N SER A 209 12.38 -4.47 20.31
CA SER A 209 12.51 -5.92 20.17
C SER A 209 13.73 -6.31 19.32
N LEU A 210 14.05 -5.53 18.29
CA LEU A 210 15.22 -5.77 17.44
C LEU A 210 16.55 -5.56 18.20
N ILE A 211 16.64 -4.50 19.00
CA ILE A 211 17.81 -4.24 19.87
C ILE A 211 17.94 -5.33 20.93
N ALA A 212 16.84 -5.74 21.55
CA ALA A 212 16.84 -6.83 22.50
C ALA A 212 17.24 -8.18 21.87
N ALA A 213 16.83 -8.43 20.63
CA ALA A 213 17.24 -9.61 19.87
C ALA A 213 18.74 -9.59 19.56
N LEU A 214 19.31 -8.43 19.19
CA LEU A 214 20.76 -8.28 19.01
C LEU A 214 21.54 -8.63 20.28
N ALA A 215 21.01 -8.26 21.46
CA ALA A 215 21.65 -8.56 22.75
C ALA A 215 21.63 -10.06 23.07
N GLN A 216 20.67 -10.82 22.56
CA GLN A 216 20.55 -12.28 22.77
C GLN A 216 21.30 -13.11 21.71
N MET A 217 21.92 -12.48 20.72
CA MET A 217 22.69 -13.21 19.70
C MET A 217 24.08 -13.60 20.22
N ASP A 218 24.49 -14.83 19.97
CA ASP A 218 25.83 -15.31 20.25
C ASP A 218 26.90 -14.66 19.36
N ASN A 219 26.53 -14.05 18.25
CA ASN A 219 27.44 -13.38 17.32
C ASN A 219 27.76 -11.95 17.78
N GLU A 220 28.82 -11.80 18.54
CA GLU A 220 29.29 -10.51 19.08
C GLU A 220 29.82 -9.55 17.99
N GLN A 221 30.19 -10.06 16.82
CA GLN A 221 30.63 -9.22 15.68
C GLN A 221 29.48 -8.59 14.90
N ALA A 222 28.25 -9.11 15.07
CA ALA A 222 27.08 -8.57 14.39
C ALA A 222 26.81 -7.13 14.83
N ARG A 223 26.62 -6.24 13.87
CA ARG A 223 26.27 -4.82 14.07
C ARG A 223 24.87 -4.55 13.57
N LEU A 224 24.13 -3.71 14.29
CA LEU A 224 22.79 -3.29 13.92
C LEU A 224 22.80 -1.83 13.45
N VAL A 225 22.24 -1.60 12.28
CA VAL A 225 21.96 -0.25 11.76
C VAL A 225 20.45 -0.07 11.73
N ILE A 226 19.93 0.99 12.36
CA ILE A 226 18.52 1.38 12.30
C ILE A 226 18.43 2.72 11.59
N ALA A 227 18.00 2.68 10.32
CA ALA A 227 17.81 3.87 9.49
C ALA A 227 16.40 4.45 9.70
N GLY A 228 16.34 5.69 10.16
CA GLY A 228 15.07 6.39 10.41
C GLY A 228 15.17 7.40 11.52
N ASP A 229 14.05 8.12 11.71
CA ASP A 229 13.93 9.11 12.79
C ASP A 229 12.53 9.05 13.41
N GLY A 230 12.41 9.57 14.63
CA GLY A 230 11.15 9.60 15.37
C GLY A 230 11.31 9.74 16.88
N PRO A 231 10.19 9.84 17.60
CA PRO A 231 10.17 10.13 19.04
C PRO A 231 10.87 9.07 19.90
N GLU A 232 10.96 7.82 19.43
CA GLU A 232 11.59 6.73 20.21
C GLU A 232 13.14 6.74 20.18
N ARG A 233 13.78 7.67 19.43
CA ARG A 233 15.22 7.66 19.24
C ARG A 233 16.01 7.54 20.55
N GLN A 234 15.70 8.39 21.53
CA GLN A 234 16.42 8.38 22.80
C GLN A 234 16.14 7.12 23.60
N ASN A 235 14.88 6.69 23.68
CA ASN A 235 14.51 5.45 24.38
C ASN A 235 15.24 4.22 23.81
N LEU A 236 15.46 4.18 22.50
CA LEU A 236 16.19 3.07 21.82
C LEU A 236 17.70 3.11 22.13
N LEU A 237 18.31 4.28 22.24
CA LEU A 237 19.70 4.44 22.64
C LEU A 237 19.89 4.00 24.11
N ASP A 238 19.04 4.49 25.01
CA ASP A 238 19.08 4.14 26.44
C ASP A 238 18.87 2.62 26.63
N LEU A 239 17.98 2.00 25.84
CA LEU A 239 17.79 0.54 25.84
C LEU A 239 19.08 -0.19 25.40
N ALA A 240 19.73 0.26 24.33
CA ALA A 240 20.96 -0.35 23.84
C ALA A 240 22.10 -0.26 24.87
N GLU A 241 22.20 0.85 25.60
CA GLU A 241 23.14 1.00 26.71
C GLU A 241 22.82 0.03 27.86
N SER A 242 21.56 -0.04 28.28
CA SER A 242 21.12 -0.91 29.36
C SER A 242 21.35 -2.40 29.06
N LEU A 243 21.30 -2.79 27.78
CA LEU A 243 21.55 -4.15 27.31
C LEU A 243 23.03 -4.41 26.94
N GLY A 244 23.91 -3.42 27.04
CA GLY A 244 25.36 -3.56 26.76
C GLY A 244 25.67 -3.68 25.25
N VAL A 245 24.77 -3.27 24.35
CA VAL A 245 24.95 -3.39 22.91
C VAL A 245 25.10 -2.05 22.17
N ALA A 246 25.25 -0.95 22.91
CA ALA A 246 25.38 0.39 22.33
C ALA A 246 26.52 0.51 21.32
N SER A 247 27.66 -0.15 21.58
CA SER A 247 28.84 -0.18 20.68
C SER A 247 28.58 -0.92 19.36
N ARG A 248 27.52 -1.75 19.30
CA ARG A 248 27.12 -2.51 18.12
C ARG A 248 25.93 -1.89 17.39
N LEU A 249 25.34 -0.78 17.90
CA LEU A 249 24.21 -0.08 17.31
C LEU A 249 24.64 1.21 16.61
N SER A 250 24.14 1.42 15.40
CA SER A 250 24.25 2.69 14.67
C SER A 250 22.87 3.19 14.27
N MET A 251 22.60 4.47 14.49
CA MET A 251 21.32 5.11 14.12
C MET A 251 21.61 6.38 13.31
N PRO A 252 21.83 6.26 11.97
CA PRO A 252 22.24 7.37 11.11
C PRO A 252 21.16 8.46 10.92
N GLY A 253 19.95 8.24 11.43
CA GLY A 253 18.82 9.14 11.20
C GLY A 253 18.04 8.80 9.93
N TYR A 254 17.23 9.75 9.47
CA TYR A 254 16.46 9.60 8.24
C TYR A 254 17.38 9.54 7.02
N VAL A 255 17.19 8.54 6.19
CA VAL A 255 17.85 8.41 4.87
C VAL A 255 16.81 8.51 3.76
N ARG A 256 17.12 9.26 2.72
CA ARG A 256 16.23 9.42 1.56
C ARG A 256 16.19 8.16 0.70
N ASP A 257 17.35 7.54 0.52
CA ASP A 257 17.55 6.30 -0.24
C ASP A 257 18.19 5.26 0.68
N ILE A 258 17.50 4.14 0.87
CA ILE A 258 17.98 3.04 1.72
C ILE A 258 18.93 2.10 0.97
N ARG A 259 19.00 2.17 -0.35
CA ARG A 259 19.75 1.24 -1.18
C ARG A 259 21.25 1.16 -0.80
N PRO A 260 21.96 2.26 -0.54
CA PRO A 260 23.35 2.19 -0.10
C PRO A 260 23.55 1.44 1.22
N LEU A 261 22.59 1.51 2.15
CA LEU A 261 22.63 0.74 3.40
C LEU A 261 22.26 -0.73 3.17
N LEU A 262 21.32 -1.01 2.29
CA LEU A 262 21.00 -2.38 1.88
C LEU A 262 22.19 -3.05 1.22
N ASP A 263 22.92 -2.35 0.35
CA ASP A 263 24.11 -2.92 -0.33
C ASP A 263 25.23 -3.29 0.66
N GLN A 264 25.30 -2.64 1.82
CA GLN A 264 26.23 -2.97 2.89
C GLN A 264 25.69 -4.01 3.89
N ALA A 265 24.38 -4.25 3.91
CA ALA A 265 23.75 -5.16 4.84
C ALA A 265 23.92 -6.61 4.42
N ARG A 266 24.09 -7.52 5.38
CA ARG A 266 24.03 -8.97 5.19
C ARG A 266 22.62 -9.52 5.40
N LEU A 267 21.81 -8.84 6.21
CA LEU A 267 20.45 -9.21 6.58
C LEU A 267 19.61 -7.95 6.78
N PHE A 268 18.38 -7.97 6.25
CA PHE A 268 17.38 -6.96 6.60
C PHE A 268 16.37 -7.53 7.60
N VAL A 269 15.98 -6.73 8.61
CA VAL A 269 15.03 -7.15 9.63
C VAL A 269 13.86 -6.17 9.74
N LEU A 270 12.63 -6.71 9.63
CA LEU A 270 11.41 -6.00 9.93
C LEU A 270 10.82 -6.51 11.24
N SER A 271 10.97 -5.75 12.30
CA SER A 271 10.54 -6.08 13.67
C SER A 271 9.16 -5.55 14.05
N SER A 272 8.42 -4.99 13.10
CA SER A 272 7.16 -4.26 13.34
C SER A 272 6.08 -5.10 14.02
N ASP A 273 5.27 -4.47 14.86
CA ASP A 273 4.04 -5.06 15.41
C ASP A 273 2.91 -5.04 14.40
N PHE A 274 2.91 -4.06 13.51
CA PHE A 274 1.88 -3.87 12.49
C PHE A 274 2.41 -3.07 11.30
N GLU A 275 2.09 -3.58 10.10
CA GLU A 275 2.35 -2.90 8.82
C GLU A 275 1.12 -2.94 7.91
N GLY A 276 1.00 -1.93 7.05
CA GLY A 276 0.04 -1.97 5.94
C GLY A 276 0.48 -2.97 4.88
N TYR A 277 1.70 -2.81 4.36
CA TYR A 277 2.27 -3.70 3.35
C TYR A 277 3.79 -3.93 3.46
N ALA A 278 4.51 -3.16 4.27
CA ALA A 278 5.97 -3.29 4.43
C ALA A 278 6.78 -3.23 3.12
N ALA A 279 6.66 -2.12 2.37
CA ALA A 279 7.39 -1.91 1.11
C ALA A 279 8.91 -2.14 1.22
N VAL A 280 9.48 -1.84 2.39
CA VAL A 280 10.91 -2.00 2.67
C VAL A 280 11.41 -3.46 2.58
N LEU A 281 10.52 -4.45 2.77
CA LEU A 281 10.87 -5.86 2.52
C LEU A 281 11.14 -6.11 1.04
N ILE A 282 10.34 -5.48 0.18
CA ILE A 282 10.49 -5.59 -1.28
C ILE A 282 11.78 -4.90 -1.70
N GLU A 283 12.07 -3.71 -1.14
CA GLU A 283 13.32 -2.98 -1.38
C GLU A 283 14.55 -3.81 -0.94
N ALA A 284 14.46 -4.51 0.18
CA ALA A 284 15.53 -5.39 0.67
C ALA A 284 15.75 -6.60 -0.27
N LEU A 285 14.68 -7.26 -0.68
CA LEU A 285 14.76 -8.38 -1.64
C LEU A 285 15.30 -7.93 -2.99
N GLU A 286 14.88 -6.74 -3.50
CA GLU A 286 15.41 -6.17 -4.73
C GLU A 286 16.92 -5.90 -4.66
N ALA A 287 17.41 -5.43 -3.50
CA ALA A 287 18.84 -5.27 -3.27
C ALA A 287 19.58 -6.61 -3.10
N GLY A 288 18.87 -7.74 -3.17
CA GLY A 288 19.45 -9.08 -2.99
C GLY A 288 19.74 -9.42 -1.52
N ARG A 289 19.00 -8.83 -0.57
CA ARG A 289 19.21 -9.08 0.87
C ARG A 289 18.16 -10.06 1.41
N PRO A 290 18.57 -11.13 2.10
CA PRO A 290 17.65 -11.98 2.81
C PRO A 290 16.98 -11.22 3.96
N VAL A 291 15.81 -11.67 4.39
CA VAL A 291 14.96 -10.94 5.32
C VAL A 291 14.56 -11.79 6.52
N VAL A 292 14.54 -11.21 7.72
CA VAL A 292 13.76 -11.71 8.85
C VAL A 292 12.64 -10.73 9.13
N SER A 293 11.40 -11.21 9.20
CA SER A 293 10.24 -10.36 9.45
C SER A 293 9.36 -10.93 10.55
N THR A 294 8.80 -10.07 11.37
CA THR A 294 7.65 -10.46 12.18
C THR A 294 6.43 -10.70 11.28
N ASN A 295 5.46 -11.49 11.76
CA ASN A 295 4.17 -11.71 11.07
C ASN A 295 3.23 -10.49 11.22
N CYS A 296 3.73 -9.30 10.88
CA CYS A 296 3.04 -8.02 11.09
C CYS A 296 2.12 -7.61 9.95
N THR A 297 2.17 -8.31 8.82
CA THR A 297 1.31 -8.06 7.65
C THR A 297 1.10 -9.36 6.85
N PRO A 298 -0.08 -9.56 6.24
CA PRO A 298 -0.30 -10.71 5.35
C PRO A 298 0.72 -10.81 4.21
N ALA A 299 1.30 -9.68 3.79
CA ALA A 299 2.27 -9.64 2.70
C ALA A 299 3.59 -10.39 3.03
N THR A 300 3.99 -10.50 4.29
CA THR A 300 5.21 -11.22 4.67
C THR A 300 5.20 -12.67 4.25
N LEU A 301 4.07 -13.37 4.42
CA LEU A 301 3.93 -14.78 4.03
C LEU A 301 3.90 -14.94 2.51
N ASP A 302 3.37 -13.96 1.77
CA ASP A 302 3.38 -13.99 0.30
C ASP A 302 4.79 -13.78 -0.26
N LEU A 303 5.60 -12.91 0.36
CA LEU A 303 6.96 -12.58 -0.06
C LEU A 303 8.00 -13.62 0.36
N LEU A 304 7.89 -14.16 1.59
CA LEU A 304 8.91 -15.01 2.21
C LEU A 304 8.54 -16.51 2.14
N ARG A 305 8.06 -16.97 0.98
CA ARG A 305 7.72 -18.40 0.77
C ARG A 305 8.94 -19.32 0.73
N SER A 306 10.09 -18.81 0.30
CA SER A 306 11.34 -19.55 0.26
C SER A 306 12.15 -19.32 1.54
N SER A 307 12.67 -20.37 2.13
CA SER A 307 13.57 -20.28 3.29
C SER A 307 14.88 -19.53 3.01
N GLN A 308 15.30 -19.44 1.74
CA GLN A 308 16.43 -18.63 1.32
C GLN A 308 16.11 -17.14 1.26
N ALA A 309 14.86 -16.77 0.94
CA ALA A 309 14.42 -15.38 0.93
C ALA A 309 14.33 -14.80 2.34
N GLY A 310 13.97 -15.63 3.33
CA GLY A 310 13.88 -15.17 4.69
C GLY A 310 13.10 -16.07 5.64
N ARG A 311 12.84 -15.54 6.84
CA ARG A 311 12.08 -16.19 7.90
C ARG A 311 11.03 -15.25 8.48
N VAL A 312 9.89 -15.83 8.88
CA VAL A 312 8.82 -15.11 9.58
C VAL A 312 8.72 -15.60 11.01
N VAL A 313 8.67 -14.68 11.95
CA VAL A 313 8.62 -14.97 13.40
C VAL A 313 7.38 -14.31 14.03
N PRO A 314 6.92 -14.76 15.22
CA PRO A 314 5.84 -14.09 15.93
C PRO A 314 6.21 -12.64 16.30
N ILE A 315 5.17 -11.78 16.39
CA ILE A 315 5.31 -10.39 16.83
C ILE A 315 5.75 -10.37 18.30
N ARG A 316 6.72 -9.53 18.65
CA ARG A 316 7.26 -9.34 20.02
C ARG A 316 7.91 -10.59 20.63
N ASP A 317 8.22 -11.58 19.83
CA ASP A 317 8.97 -12.76 20.27
C ASP A 317 10.46 -12.53 20.05
N VAL A 318 11.10 -11.93 21.06
CA VAL A 318 12.52 -11.56 21.01
C VAL A 318 13.44 -12.79 20.83
N PRO A 319 13.25 -13.91 21.56
CA PRO A 319 14.03 -15.12 21.33
C PRO A 319 13.88 -15.69 19.91
N ALA A 320 12.66 -15.77 19.39
CA ALA A 320 12.44 -16.24 18.03
C ALA A 320 13.10 -15.33 16.99
N LEU A 321 13.06 -14.01 17.22
CA LEU A 321 13.73 -13.02 16.34
C LEU A 321 15.26 -13.20 16.38
N ALA A 322 15.88 -13.31 17.56
CA ALA A 322 17.30 -13.54 17.72
C ALA A 322 17.77 -14.84 17.05
N ASN A 323 17.03 -15.94 17.30
CA ASN A 323 17.31 -17.24 16.68
C ASN A 323 17.20 -17.19 15.15
N ALA A 324 16.18 -16.52 14.61
CA ALA A 324 16.01 -16.38 13.17
C ALA A 324 17.12 -15.55 12.55
N MET A 325 17.51 -14.44 13.18
CA MET A 325 18.64 -13.59 12.75
C MET A 325 19.94 -14.40 12.75
N GLY A 326 20.25 -15.09 13.84
CA GLY A 326 21.44 -15.94 13.96
C GLY A 326 21.49 -17.02 12.90
N ALA A 327 20.39 -17.75 12.70
CA ALA A 327 20.29 -18.80 11.70
C ALA A 327 20.44 -18.29 10.26
N MET A 328 19.90 -17.09 9.93
CA MET A 328 20.05 -16.49 8.60
C MET A 328 21.49 -16.01 8.35
N LEU A 329 22.19 -15.52 9.38
CA LEU A 329 23.60 -15.10 9.26
C LEU A 329 24.56 -16.28 9.17
N ALA A 330 24.24 -17.41 9.80
CA ALA A 330 25.04 -18.64 9.75
C ALA A 330 24.83 -19.46 8.47
N ALA A 331 23.68 -19.28 7.79
CA ALA A 331 23.39 -19.99 6.55
C ALA A 331 24.29 -19.50 5.40
N PRO A 332 24.53 -20.35 4.38
CA PRO A 332 25.17 -19.92 3.15
C PRO A 332 24.43 -18.72 2.55
N ALA A 333 25.18 -17.73 2.05
CA ALA A 333 24.61 -16.56 1.43
C ALA A 333 23.77 -16.95 0.21
N PRO A 334 22.48 -16.54 0.12
CA PRO A 334 21.67 -16.82 -1.04
C PRO A 334 22.18 -16.03 -2.27
N ASP A 335 21.82 -16.49 -3.47
CA ASP A 335 22.09 -15.72 -4.69
C ASP A 335 21.26 -14.42 -4.68
N PRO A 336 21.90 -13.23 -4.69
CA PRO A 336 21.20 -11.95 -4.67
C PRO A 336 20.24 -11.76 -5.85
N ARG A 337 20.54 -12.36 -7.02
CA ARG A 337 19.69 -12.28 -8.22
C ARG A 337 18.38 -13.05 -8.03
N GLN A 338 18.43 -14.20 -7.35
CA GLN A 338 17.23 -14.97 -7.02
C GLN A 338 16.33 -14.22 -6.05
N LEU A 339 16.91 -13.53 -5.07
CA LEU A 339 16.14 -12.67 -4.15
C LEU A 339 15.51 -11.48 -4.88
N ALA A 340 16.26 -10.80 -5.74
CA ALA A 340 15.76 -9.69 -6.55
C ALA A 340 14.63 -10.12 -7.52
N ALA A 341 14.67 -11.33 -8.02
CA ALA A 341 13.60 -11.86 -8.88
C ALA A 341 12.25 -11.96 -8.15
N ILE A 342 12.24 -12.22 -6.82
CA ILE A 342 11.03 -12.22 -6.00
C ILE A 342 10.39 -10.82 -5.96
N ALA A 343 11.19 -9.77 -6.01
CA ALA A 343 10.74 -8.38 -5.96
C ALA A 343 10.29 -7.84 -7.34
N SER A 344 10.64 -8.51 -8.44
CA SER A 344 10.35 -8.02 -9.80
C SER A 344 8.87 -7.71 -10.10
N PRO A 345 7.86 -8.47 -9.56
CA PRO A 345 6.44 -8.15 -9.79
C PRO A 345 5.97 -6.83 -9.17
N PHE A 346 6.79 -6.19 -8.33
CA PHE A 346 6.46 -4.97 -7.60
C PHE A 346 6.99 -3.69 -8.28
N ARG A 347 7.46 -3.80 -9.54
CA ARG A 347 7.90 -2.65 -10.33
C ARG A 347 6.73 -1.84 -10.84
N ILE A 348 6.90 -0.52 -10.78
CA ILE A 348 5.81 0.44 -11.03
C ILE A 348 5.27 0.38 -12.46
N ASP A 349 6.13 0.17 -13.45
CA ASP A 349 5.76 0.10 -14.87
C ASP A 349 4.79 -1.07 -15.15
N GLY A 350 5.13 -2.29 -14.72
CA GLY A 350 4.26 -3.45 -14.86
C GLY A 350 2.96 -3.31 -14.08
N ILE A 351 3.00 -2.71 -12.89
CA ILE A 351 1.80 -2.47 -12.06
C ILE A 351 0.92 -1.37 -12.66
N ALA A 352 1.50 -0.31 -13.20
CA ALA A 352 0.75 0.74 -13.88
C ALA A 352 -0.07 0.18 -15.04
N LEU A 353 0.52 -0.71 -15.85
CA LEU A 353 -0.18 -1.39 -16.95
C LEU A 353 -1.31 -2.30 -16.45
N GLN A 354 -1.13 -3.01 -15.32
CA GLN A 354 -2.19 -3.82 -14.71
C GLN A 354 -3.38 -2.95 -14.27
N TYR A 355 -3.12 -1.78 -13.69
CA TYR A 355 -4.19 -0.83 -13.34
C TYR A 355 -4.91 -0.29 -14.58
N LEU A 356 -4.18 0.08 -15.65
CA LEU A 356 -4.78 0.56 -16.90
C LEU A 356 -5.67 -0.52 -17.54
N ALA A 357 -5.22 -1.77 -17.56
CA ALA A 357 -6.02 -2.91 -18.02
C ALA A 357 -7.29 -3.09 -17.17
N LEU A 358 -7.19 -2.98 -15.84
CA LEU A 358 -8.35 -3.01 -14.95
C LEU A 358 -9.32 -1.85 -15.22
N PHE A 359 -8.81 -0.64 -15.46
CA PHE A 359 -9.64 0.52 -15.79
C PHE A 359 -10.40 0.31 -17.11
N ASP A 360 -9.73 -0.26 -18.12
CA ASP A 360 -10.36 -0.63 -19.39
C ASP A 360 -11.46 -1.66 -19.19
N GLU A 361 -11.22 -2.68 -18.40
CA GLU A 361 -12.23 -3.69 -18.07
C GLU A 361 -13.43 -3.09 -17.34
N VAL A 362 -13.20 -2.26 -16.31
CA VAL A 362 -14.26 -1.62 -15.52
C VAL A 362 -15.12 -0.71 -16.38
N CYS A 363 -14.52 0.07 -17.28
CA CYS A 363 -15.25 0.95 -18.19
C CYS A 363 -16.03 0.18 -19.27
N SER A 364 -15.53 -0.96 -19.75
CA SER A 364 -16.18 -1.75 -20.81
C SER A 364 -17.35 -2.60 -20.33
N ARG A 365 -17.49 -2.85 -19.02
CA ARG A 365 -18.56 -3.70 -18.44
C ARG A 365 -19.96 -3.16 -18.69
N GLU A 366 -20.18 -1.84 -18.78
CA GLU A 366 -21.48 -1.25 -19.12
C GLU A 366 -21.82 -1.37 -20.60
N ALA A 367 -20.84 -1.23 -21.48
CA ALA A 367 -21.04 -1.40 -22.91
C ALA A 367 -21.57 -2.82 -23.25
N LYS A 368 -21.14 -3.83 -22.49
CA LYS A 368 -21.65 -5.20 -22.63
C LYS A 368 -23.05 -5.38 -22.03
N ARG A 369 -23.42 -4.70 -20.92
CA ARG A 369 -24.78 -4.74 -20.34
C ARG A 369 -25.80 -4.06 -21.24
N GLY A 370 -25.47 -2.95 -21.86
CA GLY A 370 -26.33 -2.25 -22.81
C GLY A 370 -26.58 -3.04 -24.11
N ARG A 371 -25.65 -3.91 -24.54
CA ARG A 371 -25.82 -4.76 -25.72
C ARG A 371 -26.63 -6.05 -25.47
N LEU A 372 -26.83 -6.44 -24.20
CA LEU A 372 -27.69 -7.58 -23.81
C LEU A 372 -29.13 -7.17 -23.49
N ALA A 373 -29.48 -5.91 -23.59
CA ALA A 373 -30.87 -5.48 -23.61
C ALA A 373 -31.47 -5.83 -25.00
N VAL A 374 -32.07 -7.01 -25.09
CA VAL A 374 -32.75 -7.49 -26.29
C VAL A 374 -33.87 -6.51 -26.61
N PRO A 375 -33.90 -5.89 -27.81
CA PRO A 375 -35.09 -5.11 -28.23
C PRO A 375 -36.22 -6.11 -28.48
N GLY A 376 -37.30 -6.05 -27.70
CA GLY A 376 -38.49 -6.75 -28.06
C GLY A 376 -39.26 -7.56 -27.00
N LEU A 377 -38.95 -7.46 -25.70
CA LEU A 377 -39.87 -7.98 -24.68
C LEU A 377 -40.71 -6.83 -24.08
N THR A 378 -41.82 -6.55 -24.73
CA THR A 378 -42.93 -5.80 -24.10
C THR A 378 -43.59 -6.69 -23.06
N TRP A 379 -43.51 -6.28 -21.79
CA TRP A 379 -44.30 -6.90 -20.73
C TRP A 379 -45.79 -6.68 -21.02
N PRO A 380 -46.68 -7.69 -20.96
CA PRO A 380 -48.10 -7.49 -21.10
C PRO A 380 -48.58 -6.60 -19.95
N THR A 381 -49.17 -5.48 -20.34
CA THR A 381 -49.93 -4.59 -19.46
C THR A 381 -51.02 -5.36 -18.76
N ARG A 382 -51.10 -5.19 -17.45
CA ARG A 382 -52.12 -5.62 -16.47
C ARG A 382 -53.35 -6.29 -17.04
N ALA A 383 -53.57 -7.54 -16.62
CA ALA A 383 -54.86 -8.19 -16.76
C ALA A 383 -55.97 -7.38 -16.05
N ALA A 384 -57.09 -7.22 -16.74
CA ALA A 384 -58.32 -6.59 -16.23
C ALA A 384 -58.86 -7.37 -15.01
N PRO A 385 -59.59 -6.71 -14.07
CA PRO A 385 -60.11 -7.37 -12.89
C PRO A 385 -61.22 -8.36 -13.27
N ILE A 386 -61.10 -9.59 -12.78
CA ILE A 386 -62.15 -10.61 -12.87
C ILE A 386 -63.37 -10.13 -12.03
N LYS A 387 -64.52 -9.90 -12.70
CA LYS A 387 -65.79 -9.70 -12.04
C LYS A 387 -66.26 -11.08 -11.50
N LEU A 388 -66.34 -11.20 -10.19
CA LEU A 388 -67.07 -12.30 -9.54
C LEU A 388 -68.57 -12.03 -9.75
N ALA A 389 -69.24 -12.94 -10.44
CA ALA A 389 -70.68 -12.95 -10.54
C ALA A 389 -71.27 -13.63 -9.27
N SER A 390 -72.33 -13.00 -8.77
CA SER A 390 -73.19 -13.38 -7.66
C SER A 390 -73.67 -14.80 -7.67
#